data_a4edc0e38f37b8a2fa4cc1b9de548af8
#
_entry.id   a4edc0e38f37b8a2fa4cc1b9de548af8
#
_cell.length_a   1.000
_cell.length_b   1.000
_cell.length_c   1.000
_cell.angle_alpha   90.00
_cell.angle_beta   90.00
_cell.angle_gamma   90.00
#
_symmetry.space_group_name_H-M   'P 1'
#
loop_
_entity.id
_entity.type
_entity.pdbx_description
1 polymer ?
#
loop_
_entity_poly.entity_id
_entity_poly.type
_entity_poly.pdbx_seq_one_letter_code
_entity_poly.pdbx_strand_id
1 'polypeptide(L)'
;MPVRNEERHLAESVRHVLGQDYPGEFELVLAVGPSADRTEQIARDLAAAQSRLTVVANPAGTIPAALNAAVGKARHAVIARVDGHALLPPGYLATAVATLTQTGAADAGGVMAAAGVTAFGQAVAWAMTSKAGVGSAAFHTGGGAGPVDSVYLGVYHREAIEQAGGWDEGMLRAEDWDLNYRIRARGGQIWFTPELRVTYRPR
;
A
#
# COMPACT_ATOMS: atom_id res chain seq x y z
N MET A 1 4.01 -5.97 0.20
CA MET A 1 4.87 -4.78 0.48
C MET A 1 6.07 -4.82 -0.45
N PRO A 2 6.17 -3.92 -1.45
CA PRO A 2 7.37 -3.76 -2.25
C PRO A 2 8.44 -3.05 -1.43
N VAL A 3 9.69 -3.55 -1.45
CA VAL A 3 10.79 -2.94 -0.69
C VAL A 3 12.07 -2.87 -1.53
N ARG A 4 12.70 -1.67 -1.52
CA ARG A 4 13.98 -1.42 -2.16
C ARG A 4 14.63 -0.18 -1.54
N ASN A 5 15.86 -0.31 -1.01
CA ASN A 5 16.57 0.76 -0.32
C ASN A 5 15.77 1.36 0.86
N GLU A 6 15.28 0.50 1.75
CA GLU A 6 14.41 0.84 2.89
C GLU A 6 15.05 0.53 4.25
N GLU A 7 16.38 0.41 4.35
CA GLU A 7 17.03 0.02 5.60
C GLU A 7 16.63 0.86 6.81
N ARG A 8 16.27 2.14 6.59
CA ARG A 8 15.89 3.09 7.65
C ARG A 8 14.47 2.88 8.18
N HIS A 9 13.57 2.36 7.36
CA HIS A 9 12.13 2.38 7.65
C HIS A 9 11.51 0.99 7.72
N LEU A 10 12.09 -0.01 7.03
CA LEU A 10 11.49 -1.33 6.86
C LEU A 10 11.09 -2.00 8.18
N ALA A 11 11.99 -2.03 9.16
CA ALA A 11 11.70 -2.71 10.43
C ALA A 11 10.54 -2.06 11.22
N GLU A 12 10.43 -0.74 11.15
CA GLU A 12 9.33 -0.01 11.78
C GLU A 12 8.01 -0.25 11.04
N SER A 13 8.03 -0.16 9.71
CA SER A 13 6.85 -0.42 8.87
C SER A 13 6.31 -1.84 9.07
N VAL A 14 7.19 -2.85 9.06
CA VAL A 14 6.83 -4.26 9.33
C VAL A 14 6.20 -4.42 10.71
N ARG A 15 6.75 -3.75 11.74
CA ARG A 15 6.18 -3.80 13.09
C ARG A 15 4.76 -3.22 13.14
N HIS A 16 4.50 -2.12 12.44
CA HIS A 16 3.16 -1.53 12.34
C HIS A 16 2.16 -2.44 11.62
N VAL A 17 2.59 -3.15 10.59
CA VAL A 17 1.74 -4.13 9.88
C VAL A 17 1.47 -5.35 10.75
N LEU A 18 2.51 -5.98 11.31
CA LEU A 18 2.34 -7.20 12.10
C LEU A 18 1.68 -6.96 13.47
N GLY A 19 1.70 -5.72 13.95
CA GLY A 19 1.02 -5.26 15.16
C GLY A 19 -0.43 -4.82 14.96
N GLN A 20 -1.02 -5.06 13.79
CA GLN A 20 -2.42 -4.72 13.56
C GLN A 20 -3.35 -5.56 14.44
N ASP A 21 -4.32 -4.88 15.06
CA ASP A 21 -5.44 -5.49 15.76
C ASP A 21 -6.52 -5.88 14.75
N TYR A 22 -6.34 -7.07 14.16
CA TYR A 22 -7.26 -7.64 13.18
C TYR A 22 -7.72 -9.01 13.66
N PRO A 23 -9.03 -9.27 13.79
CA PRO A 23 -9.55 -10.51 14.37
C PRO A 23 -9.37 -11.73 13.47
N GLY A 24 -9.11 -11.53 12.17
CA GLY A 24 -8.87 -12.61 11.21
C GLY A 24 -7.39 -12.95 11.06
N GLU A 25 -7.12 -14.01 10.32
CA GLU A 25 -5.75 -14.34 9.93
C GLU A 25 -5.23 -13.38 8.88
N PHE A 26 -3.95 -13.00 8.99
CA PHE A 26 -3.25 -12.25 7.98
C PHE A 26 -1.76 -12.59 7.93
N GLU A 27 -1.15 -12.32 6.81
CA GLU A 27 0.27 -12.49 6.56
C GLU A 27 0.87 -11.25 5.91
N LEU A 28 2.18 -11.11 5.97
CA LEU A 28 2.93 -10.08 5.28
C LEU A 28 3.88 -10.71 4.28
N VAL A 29 3.78 -10.31 3.01
CA VAL A 29 4.72 -10.70 1.97
C VAL A 29 5.57 -9.49 1.59
N LEU A 30 6.89 -9.58 1.81
CA LEU A 30 7.87 -8.59 1.37
C LEU A 30 8.42 -9.01 0.01
N ALA A 31 8.22 -8.19 -1.02
CA ALA A 31 8.87 -8.39 -2.32
C ALA A 31 10.10 -7.50 -2.41
N VAL A 32 11.28 -8.12 -2.29
CA VAL A 32 12.56 -7.44 -2.12
C VAL A 32 13.26 -7.28 -3.46
N GLY A 33 13.43 -6.02 -3.88
CA GLY A 33 14.20 -5.63 -5.07
C GLY A 33 15.68 -5.45 -4.78
N PRO A 34 16.52 -5.39 -5.83
CA PRO A 34 17.95 -5.13 -5.71
C PRO A 34 18.19 -3.84 -4.94
N SER A 35 18.86 -3.92 -3.80
CA SER A 35 19.10 -2.82 -2.87
C SER A 35 20.60 -2.60 -2.67
N ALA A 36 21.02 -1.33 -2.58
CA ALA A 36 22.41 -0.95 -2.32
C ALA A 36 22.73 -0.83 -0.81
N ASP A 37 21.71 -0.97 0.04
CA ASP A 37 21.77 -0.87 1.49
C ASP A 37 21.46 -2.22 2.16
N ARG A 38 21.24 -2.24 3.48
CA ARG A 38 20.98 -3.46 4.24
C ARG A 38 19.53 -3.97 4.16
N THR A 39 18.70 -3.44 3.25
CA THR A 39 17.27 -3.81 3.14
C THR A 39 17.07 -5.32 3.03
N GLU A 40 17.85 -5.99 2.18
CA GLU A 40 17.71 -7.45 1.98
C GLU A 40 18.07 -8.25 3.24
N GLN A 41 19.13 -7.85 3.95
CA GLN A 41 19.50 -8.48 5.22
C GLN A 41 18.41 -8.29 6.28
N ILE A 42 17.90 -7.06 6.44
CA ILE A 42 16.83 -6.74 7.38
C ILE A 42 15.57 -7.56 7.06
N ALA A 43 15.19 -7.68 5.78
CA ALA A 43 14.03 -8.48 5.37
C ALA A 43 14.17 -9.97 5.74
N ARG A 44 15.36 -10.56 5.54
CA ARG A 44 15.66 -11.94 5.95
C ARG A 44 15.59 -12.14 7.46
N ASP A 45 16.18 -11.23 8.22
CA ASP A 45 16.20 -11.30 9.69
C ASP A 45 14.77 -11.18 10.26
N LEU A 46 13.96 -10.29 9.70
CA LEU A 46 12.56 -10.14 10.07
C LEU A 46 11.75 -11.40 9.76
N ALA A 47 11.98 -12.03 8.60
CA ALA A 47 11.28 -13.26 8.22
C ALA A 47 11.69 -14.45 9.09
N ALA A 48 12.95 -14.53 9.51
CA ALA A 48 13.40 -15.55 10.44
C ALA A 48 12.76 -15.42 11.84
N ALA A 49 12.42 -14.19 12.24
CA ALA A 49 11.84 -13.90 13.55
C ALA A 49 10.29 -13.91 13.56
N GLN A 50 9.63 -13.91 12.41
CA GLN A 50 8.18 -13.70 12.29
C GLN A 50 7.53 -14.72 11.38
N SER A 51 6.79 -15.69 11.93
CA SER A 51 6.13 -16.76 11.18
C SER A 51 5.08 -16.27 10.17
N ARG A 52 4.51 -15.10 10.39
CA ARG A 52 3.53 -14.46 9.50
C ARG A 52 4.19 -13.66 8.36
N LEU A 53 5.53 -13.63 8.27
CA LEU A 53 6.25 -12.87 7.26
C LEU A 53 6.95 -13.79 6.27
N THR A 54 6.73 -13.56 4.99
CA THR A 54 7.40 -14.26 3.88
C THR A 54 8.14 -13.26 3.01
N VAL A 55 9.34 -13.62 2.56
CA VAL A 55 10.13 -12.84 1.59
C VAL A 55 10.06 -13.50 0.22
N VAL A 56 9.82 -12.69 -0.81
CA VAL A 56 9.94 -13.08 -2.22
C VAL A 56 10.92 -12.17 -2.94
N ALA A 57 11.63 -12.71 -3.93
CA ALA A 57 12.55 -11.90 -4.73
C ALA A 57 11.77 -11.08 -5.78
N ASN A 58 12.24 -9.85 -6.01
CA ASN A 58 11.81 -8.99 -7.11
C ASN A 58 13.04 -8.58 -7.95
N PRO A 59 13.57 -9.45 -8.81
CA PRO A 59 14.79 -9.16 -9.56
C PRO A 59 14.65 -7.98 -10.53
N ALA A 60 13.43 -7.68 -10.99
CA ALA A 60 13.15 -6.53 -11.84
C ALA A 60 13.35 -5.18 -11.11
N GLY A 61 13.22 -5.16 -9.78
CA GLY A 61 13.44 -3.97 -8.97
C GLY A 61 12.38 -2.87 -9.15
N THR A 62 11.30 -3.13 -9.89
CA THR A 62 10.17 -2.21 -10.10
C THR A 62 9.05 -2.48 -9.10
N ILE A 63 8.24 -1.45 -8.80
CA ILE A 63 7.12 -1.58 -7.86
C ILE A 63 6.05 -2.55 -8.39
N PRO A 64 5.57 -2.44 -9.64
CA PRO A 64 4.53 -3.34 -10.15
C PRO A 64 4.98 -4.81 -10.16
N ALA A 65 6.23 -5.11 -10.56
CA ALA A 65 6.74 -6.48 -10.51
C ALA A 65 6.80 -7.02 -9.07
N ALA A 66 7.19 -6.17 -8.09
CA ALA A 66 7.16 -6.52 -6.68
C ALA A 66 5.75 -6.82 -6.18
N LEU A 67 4.77 -6.00 -6.56
CA LEU A 67 3.37 -6.18 -6.18
C LEU A 67 2.80 -7.48 -6.77
N ASN A 68 3.04 -7.76 -8.05
CA ASN A 68 2.63 -9.00 -8.70
C ASN A 68 3.28 -10.23 -8.03
N ALA A 69 4.59 -10.19 -7.77
CA ALA A 69 5.29 -11.27 -7.08
C ALA A 69 4.73 -11.50 -5.66
N ALA A 70 4.42 -10.42 -4.92
CA ALA A 70 3.83 -10.52 -3.59
C ALA A 70 2.42 -11.12 -3.62
N VAL A 71 1.56 -10.67 -4.54
CA VAL A 71 0.19 -11.21 -4.71
C VAL A 71 0.23 -12.68 -5.11
N GLY A 72 1.11 -13.07 -6.03
CA GLY A 72 1.28 -14.47 -6.43
C GLY A 72 1.69 -15.40 -5.27
N LYS A 73 2.35 -14.86 -4.22
CA LYS A 73 2.74 -15.62 -3.02
C LYS A 73 1.69 -15.56 -1.91
N ALA A 74 0.93 -14.49 -1.83
CA ALA A 74 -0.09 -14.29 -0.81
C ALA A 74 -1.20 -15.35 -0.91
N ARG A 75 -1.85 -15.68 0.21
CA ARG A 75 -2.83 -16.79 0.31
C ARG A 75 -4.26 -16.32 0.53
N HIS A 76 -4.43 -15.10 1.04
CA HIS A 76 -5.75 -14.60 1.44
C HIS A 76 -6.52 -13.93 0.29
N ALA A 77 -7.85 -13.87 0.42
CA ALA A 77 -8.74 -13.29 -0.58
C ALA A 77 -8.73 -11.74 -0.58
N VAL A 78 -8.22 -11.11 0.48
CA VAL A 78 -8.05 -9.66 0.55
C VAL A 78 -6.56 -9.33 0.54
N ILE A 79 -6.18 -8.39 -0.29
CA ILE A 79 -4.79 -7.95 -0.48
C ILE A 79 -4.67 -6.49 -0.06
N ALA A 80 -3.91 -6.22 0.98
CA ALA A 80 -3.55 -4.86 1.39
C ALA A 80 -2.18 -4.48 0.85
N ARG A 81 -2.09 -3.44 0.00
CA ARG A 81 -0.83 -2.84 -0.39
C ARG A 81 -0.28 -2.00 0.77
N VAL A 82 0.98 -2.13 1.08
CA VAL A 82 1.69 -1.29 2.06
C VAL A 82 3.09 -0.98 1.52
N ASP A 83 3.48 0.27 1.52
CA ASP A 83 4.84 0.67 1.12
C ASP A 83 5.83 0.47 2.26
N GLY A 84 7.11 0.18 1.94
CA GLY A 84 8.16 -0.16 2.92
C GLY A 84 8.50 0.95 3.94
N HIS A 85 7.99 2.15 3.77
CA HIS A 85 8.15 3.32 4.65
C HIS A 85 6.82 3.89 5.16
N ALA A 86 5.69 3.21 4.90
CA ALA A 86 4.38 3.59 5.40
C ALA A 86 4.15 3.07 6.81
N LEU A 87 3.47 3.85 7.65
CA LEU A 87 3.09 3.47 9.00
C LEU A 87 1.56 3.37 9.09
N LEU A 88 1.08 2.14 9.16
CA LEU A 88 -0.34 1.87 9.36
C LEU A 88 -0.73 2.20 10.81
N PRO A 89 -1.81 2.95 11.05
CA PRO A 89 -2.34 3.15 12.39
C PRO A 89 -2.98 1.84 12.92
N PRO A 90 -3.19 1.71 14.24
CA PRO A 90 -3.96 0.62 14.82
C PRO A 90 -5.35 0.52 14.17
N GLY A 91 -5.87 -0.71 13.97
CA GLY A 91 -7.18 -0.95 13.40
C GLY A 91 -7.32 -0.75 11.88
N TYR A 92 -6.24 -0.37 11.19
CA TYR A 92 -6.29 -0.09 9.73
C TYR A 92 -6.86 -1.26 8.94
N LEU A 93 -6.35 -2.49 9.17
CA LEU A 93 -6.81 -3.67 8.44
C LEU A 93 -8.28 -3.98 8.74
N ALA A 94 -8.70 -3.88 9.99
CA ALA A 94 -10.09 -4.11 10.39
C ALA A 94 -11.04 -3.12 9.70
N THR A 95 -10.70 -1.82 9.71
CA THR A 95 -11.47 -0.77 9.05
C THR A 95 -11.53 -0.99 7.54
N ALA A 96 -10.40 -1.32 6.90
CA ALA A 96 -10.36 -1.54 5.45
C ALA A 96 -11.22 -2.73 5.01
N VAL A 97 -11.12 -3.87 5.70
CA VAL A 97 -11.93 -5.05 5.40
C VAL A 97 -13.41 -4.80 5.65
N ALA A 98 -13.75 -4.10 6.76
CA ALA A 98 -15.13 -3.69 7.03
C ALA A 98 -15.68 -2.78 5.91
N THR A 99 -14.88 -1.81 5.43
CA THR A 99 -15.26 -0.93 4.32
C THR A 99 -15.55 -1.73 3.05
N LEU A 100 -14.66 -2.66 2.64
CA LEU A 100 -14.89 -3.53 1.48
C LEU A 100 -16.20 -4.32 1.62
N THR A 101 -16.42 -4.92 2.80
CA THR A 101 -17.61 -5.74 3.06
C THR A 101 -18.90 -4.91 3.02
N GLN A 102 -18.90 -3.71 3.60
CA GLN A 102 -20.08 -2.85 3.69
C GLN A 102 -20.45 -2.20 2.37
N THR A 103 -19.45 -1.86 1.56
CA THR A 103 -19.65 -1.11 0.30
C THR A 103 -19.75 -2.00 -0.93
N GLY A 104 -19.23 -3.24 -0.85
CA GLY A 104 -19.04 -4.11 -2.01
C GLY A 104 -17.98 -3.60 -2.99
N ALA A 105 -17.14 -2.65 -2.56
CA ALA A 105 -16.09 -2.09 -3.42
C ALA A 105 -15.00 -3.13 -3.72
N ALA A 106 -14.39 -3.02 -4.89
CA ALA A 106 -13.28 -3.86 -5.32
C ALA A 106 -11.95 -3.45 -4.67
N ASP A 107 -11.82 -2.17 -4.32
CA ASP A 107 -10.69 -1.56 -3.64
C ASP A 107 -11.17 -0.49 -2.66
N ALA A 108 -10.54 -0.41 -1.50
CA ALA A 108 -10.77 0.63 -0.51
C ALA A 108 -9.45 1.20 -0.01
N GLY A 109 -9.39 2.51 0.13
CA GLY A 109 -8.22 3.20 0.68
C GLY A 109 -8.58 4.57 1.23
N GLY A 110 -7.58 5.30 1.65
CA GLY A 110 -7.84 6.54 2.36
C GLY A 110 -6.79 7.62 2.17
N VAL A 111 -6.51 8.34 3.24
CA VAL A 111 -5.69 9.55 3.24
C VAL A 111 -4.20 9.20 3.35
N MET A 112 -3.41 9.75 2.45
CA MET A 112 -1.96 9.82 2.57
C MET A 112 -1.58 11.02 3.46
N ALA A 113 -1.35 10.77 4.74
CA ALA A 113 -0.92 11.79 5.68
C ALA A 113 0.59 11.99 5.57
N ALA A 114 1.03 12.85 4.66
CA ALA A 114 2.44 13.16 4.51
C ALA A 114 2.98 13.83 5.79
N ALA A 115 4.06 13.28 6.34
CA ALA A 115 4.70 13.76 7.57
C ALA A 115 6.21 13.93 7.33
N GLY A 116 6.66 15.18 7.23
CA GLY A 116 8.08 15.52 7.12
C GLY A 116 8.73 15.66 8.48
N VAL A 117 9.90 15.07 8.66
CA VAL A 117 10.69 15.15 9.91
C VAL A 117 11.64 16.36 9.88
N THR A 118 12.08 16.79 8.69
CA THR A 118 12.94 17.95 8.47
C THR A 118 12.15 19.14 7.95
N ALA A 119 12.69 20.36 8.02
CA ALA A 119 12.05 21.54 7.44
C ALA A 119 11.74 21.36 5.94
N PHE A 120 12.68 20.77 5.17
CA PHE A 120 12.46 20.43 3.77
C PHE A 120 11.35 19.37 3.61
N GLY A 121 11.38 18.30 4.41
CA GLY A 121 10.33 17.27 4.41
C GLY A 121 8.95 17.83 4.76
N GLN A 122 8.88 18.80 5.68
CA GLN A 122 7.62 19.50 5.99
C GLN A 122 7.11 20.33 4.82
N ALA A 123 7.98 21.05 4.11
CA ALA A 123 7.60 21.77 2.90
C ALA A 123 7.08 20.84 1.81
N VAL A 124 7.75 19.69 1.60
CA VAL A 124 7.29 18.65 0.68
C VAL A 124 5.92 18.08 1.12
N ALA A 125 5.73 17.79 2.41
CA ALA A 125 4.46 17.31 2.93
C ALA A 125 3.33 18.34 2.72
N TRP A 126 3.59 19.61 2.89
CA TRP A 126 2.61 20.67 2.59
C TRP A 126 2.26 20.75 1.10
N ALA A 127 3.27 20.65 0.22
CA ALA A 127 3.01 20.61 -1.22
C ALA A 127 2.15 19.40 -1.61
N MET A 128 2.42 18.23 -1.01
CA MET A 128 1.69 16.97 -1.26
C MET A 128 0.27 16.94 -0.68
N THR A 129 -0.11 17.89 0.16
CA THR A 129 -1.47 17.98 0.73
C THR A 129 -2.23 19.23 0.24
N SER A 130 -1.61 20.08 -0.57
CA SER A 130 -2.24 21.26 -1.12
C SER A 130 -2.89 20.98 -2.48
N LYS A 131 -4.09 21.55 -2.72
CA LYS A 131 -4.75 21.45 -4.03
C LYS A 131 -3.91 22.05 -5.18
N ALA A 132 -3.07 23.04 -4.88
CA ALA A 132 -2.17 23.66 -5.85
C ALA A 132 -1.00 22.72 -6.25
N GLY A 133 -0.54 21.88 -5.32
CA GLY A 133 0.58 20.95 -5.57
C GLY A 133 0.19 19.61 -6.21
N VAL A 134 -0.96 19.06 -5.80
CA VAL A 134 -1.34 17.67 -6.17
C VAL A 134 -2.77 17.55 -6.74
N GLY A 135 -3.44 18.67 -6.99
CA GLY A 135 -4.82 18.66 -7.48
C GLY A 135 -5.85 18.31 -6.39
N SER A 136 -6.99 17.75 -6.81
CA SER A 136 -8.15 17.51 -5.94
C SER A 136 -8.36 16.06 -5.54
N ALA A 137 -7.38 15.18 -5.74
CA ALA A 137 -7.52 13.77 -5.39
C ALA A 137 -7.79 13.62 -3.88
N ALA A 138 -8.86 12.89 -3.52
CA ALA A 138 -9.33 12.75 -2.15
C ALA A 138 -8.27 12.19 -1.20
N PHE A 139 -7.42 11.29 -1.66
CA PHE A 139 -6.36 10.71 -0.85
C PHE A 139 -5.23 11.70 -0.48
N HIS A 140 -5.11 12.83 -1.15
CA HIS A 140 -4.21 13.93 -0.79
C HIS A 140 -4.88 15.02 0.05
N THR A 141 -6.10 15.39 -0.33
CA THR A 141 -6.78 16.58 0.20
C THR A 141 -7.83 16.26 1.26
N GLY A 142 -8.16 14.98 1.45
CA GLY A 142 -9.28 14.53 2.26
C GLY A 142 -10.62 14.71 1.54
N GLY A 143 -11.69 14.33 2.22
CA GLY A 143 -13.06 14.41 1.69
C GLY A 143 -14.01 13.52 2.46
N GLY A 144 -15.28 13.49 2.07
CA GLY A 144 -16.27 12.51 2.54
C GLY A 144 -15.99 11.11 1.98
N ALA A 145 -16.45 10.07 2.68
CA ALA A 145 -16.40 8.71 2.16
C ALA A 145 -17.26 8.57 0.91
N GLY A 146 -16.77 7.81 -0.08
CA GLY A 146 -17.50 7.60 -1.33
C GLY A 146 -16.65 7.01 -2.46
N PRO A 147 -17.29 6.76 -3.61
CA PRO A 147 -16.60 6.26 -4.80
C PRO A 147 -15.64 7.31 -5.38
N VAL A 148 -14.46 6.84 -5.80
CA VAL A 148 -13.39 7.68 -6.38
C VAL A 148 -12.70 6.95 -7.54
N ASP A 149 -11.80 7.66 -8.23
CA ASP A 149 -11.04 7.06 -9.33
C ASP A 149 -9.86 6.21 -8.85
N SER A 150 -9.23 6.59 -7.75
CA SER A 150 -8.10 5.88 -7.16
C SER A 150 -7.91 6.27 -5.70
N VAL A 151 -7.20 5.44 -4.94
CA VAL A 151 -6.89 5.65 -3.53
C VAL A 151 -5.40 5.44 -3.27
N TYR A 152 -4.93 5.87 -2.10
CA TYR A 152 -3.58 5.59 -1.62
C TYR A 152 -3.58 4.30 -0.79
N LEU A 153 -2.59 3.41 -1.03
CA LEU A 153 -2.44 2.10 -0.38
C LEU A 153 -3.75 1.29 -0.37
N GLY A 154 -4.23 0.95 -1.57
CA GLY A 154 -5.47 0.21 -1.75
C GLY A 154 -5.48 -1.13 -1.02
N VAL A 155 -6.66 -1.48 -0.50
CA VAL A 155 -6.99 -2.80 0.02
C VAL A 155 -8.02 -3.40 -0.90
N TYR A 156 -7.62 -4.45 -1.60
CA TYR A 156 -8.33 -5.01 -2.75
C TYR A 156 -8.94 -6.37 -2.45
N HIS A 157 -10.05 -6.69 -3.07
CA HIS A 157 -10.37 -8.09 -3.31
C HIS A 157 -9.36 -8.65 -4.31
N ARG A 158 -8.71 -9.78 -3.98
CA ARG A 158 -7.76 -10.49 -4.87
C ARG A 158 -8.33 -10.70 -6.26
N GLU A 159 -9.57 -11.16 -6.34
CA GLU A 159 -10.27 -11.41 -7.59
C GLU A 159 -10.29 -10.18 -8.51
N ALA A 160 -10.47 -8.98 -7.96
CA ALA A 160 -10.46 -7.75 -8.75
C ALA A 160 -9.08 -7.46 -9.36
N ILE A 161 -8.00 -7.72 -8.61
CA ILE A 161 -6.62 -7.63 -9.12
C ILE A 161 -6.42 -8.64 -10.26
N GLU A 162 -6.81 -9.90 -10.04
CA GLU A 162 -6.62 -11.00 -11.01
C GLU A 162 -7.42 -10.76 -12.30
N GLN A 163 -8.69 -10.36 -12.19
CA GLN A 163 -9.52 -10.02 -13.33
C GLN A 163 -9.00 -8.80 -14.11
N ALA A 164 -8.38 -7.84 -13.43
CA ALA A 164 -7.74 -6.71 -14.08
C ALA A 164 -6.37 -7.06 -14.72
N GLY A 165 -5.83 -8.26 -14.48
CA GLY A 165 -4.55 -8.73 -15.01
C GLY A 165 -3.33 -8.33 -14.18
N GLY A 166 -3.52 -7.95 -12.90
CA GLY A 166 -2.44 -7.49 -12.02
C GLY A 166 -1.95 -6.07 -12.33
N TRP A 167 -0.84 -5.67 -11.71
CA TRP A 167 -0.17 -4.40 -12.03
C TRP A 167 0.59 -4.53 -13.35
N ASP A 168 0.47 -3.54 -14.24
CA ASP A 168 1.24 -3.49 -15.50
C ASP A 168 2.72 -3.17 -15.17
N GLU A 169 3.61 -4.14 -15.44
CA GLU A 169 5.03 -4.01 -15.14
C GLU A 169 5.78 -2.99 -16.02
N GLY A 170 5.15 -2.55 -17.10
CA GLY A 170 5.61 -1.42 -17.92
C GLY A 170 5.29 -0.06 -17.32
N MET A 171 4.36 0.02 -16.38
CA MET A 171 3.97 1.26 -15.71
C MET A 171 4.87 1.54 -14.50
N LEU A 172 5.98 2.24 -14.71
CA LEU A 172 6.94 2.54 -13.63
C LEU A 172 6.44 3.59 -12.64
N ARG A 173 5.36 4.31 -12.95
CA ARG A 173 4.67 5.29 -12.10
C ARG A 173 3.18 5.24 -12.38
N ALA A 174 2.37 5.65 -11.39
CA ALA A 174 0.90 5.63 -11.46
C ALA A 174 0.33 4.21 -11.68
N GLU A 175 1.05 3.20 -11.28
CA GLU A 175 0.68 1.79 -11.43
C GLU A 175 -0.64 1.44 -10.72
N ASP A 176 -0.94 2.08 -9.57
CA ASP A 176 -2.22 1.89 -8.87
C ASP A 176 -3.37 2.58 -9.61
N TRP A 177 -3.10 3.78 -10.16
CA TRP A 177 -4.13 4.48 -10.93
C TRP A 177 -4.53 3.67 -12.17
N ASP A 178 -3.57 3.08 -12.86
CA ASP A 178 -3.82 2.21 -14.00
C ASP A 178 -4.60 0.95 -13.60
N LEU A 179 -4.18 0.25 -12.53
CA LEU A 179 -4.92 -0.90 -12.01
C LEU A 179 -6.36 -0.52 -11.65
N ASN A 180 -6.55 0.58 -10.92
CA ASN A 180 -7.86 1.05 -10.51
C ASN A 180 -8.73 1.47 -11.71
N TYR A 181 -8.13 2.06 -12.75
CA TYR A 181 -8.82 2.31 -14.02
C TYR A 181 -9.32 1.01 -14.65
N ARG A 182 -8.47 -0.03 -14.74
CA ARG A 182 -8.85 -1.33 -15.32
C ARG A 182 -9.90 -2.08 -14.49
N ILE A 183 -9.86 -1.96 -13.16
CA ILE A 183 -10.89 -2.49 -12.25
C ILE A 183 -12.22 -1.77 -12.53
N ARG A 184 -12.25 -0.42 -12.58
CA ARG A 184 -13.47 0.36 -12.87
C ARG A 184 -14.04 0.08 -14.27
N ALA A 185 -13.19 -0.08 -15.27
CA ALA A 185 -13.61 -0.44 -16.63
C ALA A 185 -14.33 -1.80 -16.71
N ARG A 186 -14.17 -2.65 -15.67
CA ARG A 186 -14.88 -3.94 -15.51
C ARG A 186 -16.07 -3.86 -14.56
N GLY A 187 -16.46 -2.66 -14.11
CA GLY A 187 -17.59 -2.43 -13.22
C GLY A 187 -17.25 -2.49 -11.73
N GLY A 188 -15.97 -2.70 -11.37
CA GLY A 188 -15.52 -2.61 -9.98
C GLY A 188 -15.57 -1.17 -9.48
N GLN A 189 -15.84 -1.00 -8.18
CA GLN A 189 -15.88 0.31 -7.53
C GLN A 189 -14.64 0.48 -6.66
N ILE A 190 -14.03 1.68 -6.68
CA ILE A 190 -12.94 2.09 -5.79
C ILE A 190 -13.55 3.02 -4.73
N TRP A 191 -13.29 2.75 -3.46
CA TRP A 191 -13.90 3.48 -2.35
C TRP A 191 -12.87 4.23 -1.51
N PHE A 192 -13.07 5.52 -1.35
CA PHE A 192 -12.30 6.35 -0.42
C PHE A 192 -13.03 6.44 0.93
N THR A 193 -12.27 6.30 2.03
CA THR A 193 -12.74 6.67 3.36
C THR A 193 -11.67 7.44 4.13
N PRO A 194 -12.03 8.57 4.80
CA PRO A 194 -11.08 9.33 5.60
C PRO A 194 -10.62 8.61 6.88
N GLU A 195 -11.28 7.51 7.25
CA GLU A 195 -10.92 6.66 8.40
C GLU A 195 -9.63 5.88 8.15
N LEU A 196 -9.34 5.56 6.89
CA LEU A 196 -8.08 4.94 6.47
C LEU A 196 -7.02 6.03 6.26
N ARG A 197 -6.25 6.30 7.31
CA ARG A 197 -5.24 7.37 7.28
C ARG A 197 -3.86 6.80 7.56
N VAL A 198 -2.98 6.86 6.58
CA VAL A 198 -1.62 6.30 6.67
C VAL A 198 -0.59 7.40 6.75
N THR A 199 0.34 7.29 7.69
CA THR A 199 1.49 8.21 7.74
C THR A 199 2.49 7.84 6.65
N TYR A 200 2.71 8.79 5.74
CA TYR A 200 3.70 8.70 4.66
C TYR A 200 4.91 9.57 4.98
N ARG A 201 6.10 9.01 4.92
CA ARG A 201 7.37 9.73 5.11
C ARG A 201 7.99 10.02 3.73
N PRO A 202 7.99 11.27 3.26
CA PRO A 202 8.69 11.63 2.03
C PRO A 202 10.18 11.28 2.13
N ARG A 203 10.72 10.72 1.05
CA ARG A 203 12.15 10.39 0.91
C ARG A 203 12.93 11.60 0.42
#